data_c2c8869a9b042f2f86afbf489685bb91
#
_entry.id   c2c8869a9b042f2f86afbf489685bb91
#
_cell.length_a   1.000
_cell.length_b   1.000
_cell.length_c   1.000
_cell.angle_alpha   90.00
_cell.angle_beta   90.00
_cell.angle_gamma   90.00
#
_symmetry.space_group_name_H-M   'P 1'
#
loop_
_entity.id
_entity.type
_entity.pdbx_description
1 polymer ?
#
loop_
_entity_poly.entity_id
_entity_poly.type
_entity_poly.pdbx_seq_one_letter_code
_entity_poly.pdbx_strand_id
1 'polypeptide(L)'
;RSTQAKTLFPTRRSSDLQDMLLENFEKFEKEAGRALELGLVHPAYDYVLKCSHTFNLLDARGAVSVTERAGYIARIRNLARVVAKTFVAERKKLGYPLLDEATRAKLLAEEEE
;
A
#
# COMPACT_ATOMS: atom_id res chain seq x y z
N ARG A 1 -11.23 36.49 3.24
CA ARG A 1 -11.30 35.82 3.41
C ARG A 1 -11.59 35.50 4.03
N SER A 2 -11.65 35.64 3.68
CA SER A 2 -11.92 35.01 4.11
C SER A 2 -12.34 34.59 4.36
N THR A 3 -12.66 34.97 4.45
CA THR A 3 -12.90 34.40 4.47
C THR A 3 -13.05 33.97 4.14
N GLN A 4 -13.07 34.06 3.73
CA GLN A 4 -12.97 33.45 3.24
C GLN A 4 -12.55 32.91 3.30
N ALA A 5 -12.15 32.87 3.16
CA ALA A 5 -11.73 32.12 3.19
C ALA A 5 -11.62 31.50 3.63
N LYS A 6 -11.58 31.34 3.73
CA LYS A 6 -11.70 30.56 3.93
C LYS A 6 -12.15 30.09 3.40
N THR A 7 -12.14 30.19 3.03
CA THR A 7 -12.90 29.62 2.57
C THR A 7 -12.92 29.20 1.32
N LEU A 8 -12.08 29.26 0.74
CA LEU A 8 -11.94 28.72 -0.38
C LEU A 8 -12.27 27.41 -0.32
N PHE A 9 -12.00 26.76 0.53
CA PHE A 9 -12.27 25.53 0.73
C PHE A 9 -12.89 25.46 1.94
N PRO A 10 -13.69 25.82 1.93
CA PRO A 10 -14.13 26.07 2.95
C PRO A 10 -14.47 25.15 3.67
N THR A 11 -14.58 24.85 3.83
CA THR A 11 -15.20 24.41 4.76
C THR A 11 -15.36 23.03 4.72
N ARG A 12 -14.43 22.26 4.35
CA ARG A 12 -14.48 20.91 4.58
C ARG A 12 -14.28 20.68 6.03
N ARG A 13 -15.24 20.13 6.69
CA ARG A 13 -15.14 19.77 8.08
C ARG A 13 -14.16 18.62 8.25
N SER A 14 -13.58 18.52 9.46
CA SER A 14 -12.68 17.42 9.77
C SER A 14 -13.31 16.06 9.52
N SER A 15 -14.60 15.90 9.88
CA SER A 15 -15.27 14.63 9.67
C SER A 15 -15.40 14.28 8.20
N ASP A 16 -15.66 15.27 7.34
CA ASP A 16 -15.76 15.02 5.90
C ASP A 16 -14.43 14.59 5.33
N LEU A 17 -13.35 15.22 5.79
CA LEU A 17 -12.02 14.85 5.33
C LEU A 17 -11.65 13.46 5.81
N GLN A 18 -12.00 13.13 7.07
CA GLN A 18 -11.73 11.79 7.59
C GLN A 18 -12.47 10.73 6.79
N ASP A 19 -13.74 10.99 6.47
CA ASP A 19 -14.53 10.06 5.68
C ASP A 19 -13.93 9.86 4.30
N MET A 20 -13.46 10.93 3.69
CA MET A 20 -12.80 10.84 2.39
C MET A 20 -11.52 9.99 2.48
N LEU A 21 -10.73 10.21 3.52
CA LEU A 21 -9.50 9.45 3.70
C LEU A 21 -9.78 7.97 3.93
N LEU A 22 -10.82 7.65 4.69
CA LEU A 22 -11.21 6.26 4.91
C LEU A 22 -11.64 5.60 3.61
N GLU A 23 -12.45 6.29 2.81
CA GLU A 23 -12.85 5.78 1.51
C GLU A 23 -11.65 5.58 0.60
N ASN A 24 -10.72 6.52 0.61
CA ASN A 24 -9.53 6.43 -0.22
C ASN A 24 -8.68 5.24 0.18
N PHE A 25 -8.54 4.99 1.49
CA PHE A 25 -7.79 3.83 1.95
C PHE A 25 -8.40 2.55 1.39
N GLU A 26 -9.70 2.41 1.49
CA GLU A 26 -10.37 1.20 1.01
C GLU A 26 -10.24 1.04 -0.50
N LYS A 27 -10.34 2.15 -1.24
CA LYS A 27 -10.17 2.10 -2.69
C LYS A 27 -8.76 1.71 -3.08
N PHE A 28 -7.76 2.28 -2.41
CA PHE A 28 -6.37 1.96 -2.72
C PHE A 28 -6.06 0.51 -2.36
N GLU A 29 -6.59 0.02 -1.24
CA GLU A 29 -6.41 -1.37 -0.86
C GLU A 29 -7.01 -2.30 -1.91
N LYS A 30 -8.21 -1.99 -2.37
CA LYS A 30 -8.88 -2.79 -3.38
C LYS A 30 -8.11 -2.78 -4.69
N GLU A 31 -7.62 -1.61 -5.11
CA GLU A 31 -6.86 -1.49 -6.34
C GLU A 31 -5.52 -2.21 -6.25
N ALA A 32 -4.89 -2.19 -5.07
CA ALA A 32 -3.67 -2.97 -4.87
C ALA A 32 -3.95 -4.46 -5.08
N GLY A 33 -5.07 -4.94 -4.53
CA GLY A 33 -5.45 -6.34 -4.71
C GLY A 33 -5.70 -6.69 -6.17
N ARG A 34 -6.40 -5.80 -6.89
CA ARG A 34 -6.65 -6.02 -8.32
C ARG A 34 -5.35 -6.07 -9.12
N ALA A 35 -4.44 -5.13 -8.82
CA ALA A 35 -3.17 -5.10 -9.53
C ALA A 35 -2.38 -6.38 -9.28
N LEU A 36 -2.41 -6.89 -8.05
CA LEU A 36 -1.73 -8.13 -7.72
C LEU A 36 -2.32 -9.32 -8.45
N GLU A 37 -3.64 -9.36 -8.60
CA GLU A 37 -4.30 -10.43 -9.34
C GLU A 37 -3.88 -10.42 -10.80
N LEU A 38 -3.60 -9.24 -11.34
CA LEU A 38 -3.16 -9.09 -12.72
C LEU A 38 -1.65 -9.22 -12.87
N GLY A 39 -0.95 -9.46 -11.77
CA GLY A 39 0.50 -9.58 -11.80
C GLY A 39 1.24 -8.26 -11.97
N LEU A 40 0.56 -7.15 -11.71
CA LEU A 40 1.15 -5.82 -11.88
C LEU A 40 1.76 -5.37 -10.58
N VAL A 41 3.02 -5.77 -10.34
CA VAL A 41 3.69 -5.53 -9.08
C VAL A 41 3.94 -4.04 -8.80
N HIS A 42 4.43 -3.31 -9.78
CA HIS A 42 4.75 -1.90 -9.55
C HIS A 42 3.52 -1.05 -9.27
N PRO A 43 2.43 -1.16 -10.02
CA PRO A 43 1.20 -0.46 -9.65
C PRO A 43 0.67 -0.88 -8.29
N ALA A 44 0.76 -2.18 -7.96
CA ALA A 44 0.32 -2.67 -6.65
C ALA A 44 1.11 -2.01 -5.53
N TYR A 45 2.42 -1.91 -5.70
CA TYR A 45 3.29 -1.28 -4.72
C TYR A 45 2.93 0.19 -4.52
N ASP A 46 2.66 0.90 -5.62
CA ASP A 46 2.24 2.30 -5.56
C ASP A 46 0.97 2.45 -4.72
N TYR A 47 0.01 1.55 -4.89
CA TYR A 47 -1.22 1.59 -4.12
C TYR A 47 -0.98 1.27 -2.65
N VAL A 48 -0.04 0.38 -2.35
CA VAL A 48 0.33 0.11 -0.95
C VAL A 48 0.91 1.36 -0.32
N LEU A 49 1.76 2.08 -1.04
CA LEU A 49 2.32 3.34 -0.55
C LEU A 49 1.22 4.37 -0.32
N LYS A 50 0.23 4.43 -1.20
CA LYS A 50 -0.91 5.33 -1.03
C LYS A 50 -1.74 4.96 0.18
N CYS A 51 -1.92 3.67 0.45
CA CYS A 51 -2.60 3.22 1.67
C CYS A 51 -1.84 3.68 2.90
N SER A 52 -0.52 3.50 2.91
CA SER A 52 0.32 3.90 4.03
C SER A 52 0.24 5.40 4.26
N HIS A 53 0.34 6.17 3.19
CA HIS A 53 0.26 7.63 3.29
C HIS A 53 -1.11 8.08 3.82
N THR A 54 -2.17 7.49 3.30
CA THR A 54 -3.53 7.81 3.73
C THR A 54 -3.72 7.48 5.21
N PHE A 55 -3.21 6.33 5.63
CA PHE A 55 -3.26 5.95 7.04
C PHE A 55 -2.51 6.95 7.91
N ASN A 56 -1.33 7.39 7.47
CA ASN A 56 -0.55 8.37 8.23
C ASN A 56 -1.32 9.68 8.40
N LEU A 57 -2.05 10.10 7.39
CA LEU A 57 -2.87 11.30 7.48
C LEU A 57 -4.01 11.11 8.49
N LEU A 58 -4.65 9.94 8.46
CA LEU A 58 -5.72 9.64 9.42
C LEU A 58 -5.18 9.60 10.85
N ASP A 59 -4.04 8.98 11.03
CA ASP A 59 -3.41 8.87 12.34
C ASP A 59 -3.01 10.23 12.87
N ALA A 60 -2.44 11.07 12.02
CA ALA A 60 -2.02 12.41 12.40
C ALA A 60 -3.20 13.29 12.84
N ARG A 61 -4.38 13.02 12.29
CA ARG A 61 -5.59 13.77 12.66
C ARG A 61 -6.29 13.20 13.89
N GLY A 62 -5.73 12.12 14.45
CA GLY A 62 -6.37 11.47 15.60
C GLY A 62 -7.67 10.75 15.23
N ALA A 63 -7.82 10.39 13.97
CA ALA A 63 -9.06 9.78 13.48
C ALA A 63 -9.16 8.28 13.74
N VAL A 64 -8.07 7.66 14.19
CA VAL A 64 -8.05 6.22 14.44
C VAL A 64 -7.74 5.95 15.90
N SER A 65 -8.48 5.02 16.49
CA SER A 65 -8.22 4.57 17.85
C SER A 65 -7.00 3.63 17.86
N VAL A 66 -6.55 3.28 19.05
CA VAL A 66 -5.43 2.36 19.19
C VAL A 66 -5.73 1.02 18.52
N THR A 67 -6.94 0.52 18.74
CA THR A 67 -7.36 -0.76 18.15
C THR A 67 -7.44 -0.66 16.63
N GLU A 68 -8.02 0.42 16.13
CA GLU A 68 -8.13 0.63 14.68
C GLU A 68 -6.75 0.78 14.04
N ARG A 69 -5.84 1.46 14.74
CA ARG A 69 -4.48 1.64 14.23
C ARG A 69 -3.82 0.29 13.99
N ALA A 70 -3.94 -0.62 14.96
CA ALA A 70 -3.36 -1.95 14.81
C ALA A 70 -3.95 -2.67 13.61
N GLY A 71 -5.26 -2.53 13.39
CA GLY A 71 -5.93 -3.15 12.26
C GLY A 71 -5.45 -2.62 10.93
N TYR A 72 -5.32 -1.29 10.81
CA TYR A 72 -4.84 -0.69 9.57
C TYR A 72 -3.39 -1.07 9.27
N ILE A 73 -2.55 -1.08 10.30
CA ILE A 73 -1.16 -1.48 10.13
C ILE A 73 -1.08 -2.92 9.64
N ALA A 74 -1.90 -3.80 10.21
CA ALA A 74 -1.93 -5.20 9.78
C ALA A 74 -2.35 -5.32 8.31
N ARG A 75 -3.34 -4.53 7.89
CA ARG A 75 -3.80 -4.55 6.50
C ARG A 75 -2.70 -4.10 5.55
N ILE A 76 -2.00 -3.02 5.90
CA ILE A 76 -0.90 -2.50 5.08
C ILE A 76 0.22 -3.53 5.01
N ARG A 77 0.58 -4.13 6.14
CA ARG A 77 1.64 -5.15 6.17
C ARG A 77 1.28 -6.35 5.32
N ASN A 78 0.01 -6.75 5.36
CA ASN A 78 -0.43 -7.88 4.56
C ASN A 78 -0.29 -7.59 3.07
N LEU A 79 -0.71 -6.39 2.64
CA LEU A 79 -0.55 -5.99 1.25
C LEU A 79 0.91 -5.94 0.85
N ALA A 80 1.76 -5.37 1.71
CA ALA A 80 3.20 -5.29 1.43
C ALA A 80 3.81 -6.68 1.29
N ARG A 81 3.38 -7.61 2.13
CA ARG A 81 3.87 -8.98 2.07
C ARG A 81 3.50 -9.64 0.75
N VAL A 82 2.26 -9.47 0.31
CA VAL A 82 1.81 -10.07 -0.95
C VAL A 82 2.55 -9.45 -2.13
N VAL A 83 2.76 -8.12 -2.09
CA VAL A 83 3.55 -7.47 -3.13
C VAL A 83 4.96 -8.03 -3.18
N ALA A 84 5.59 -8.20 -2.02
CA ALA A 84 6.94 -8.74 -1.95
C ALA A 84 7.00 -10.16 -2.51
N LYS A 85 6.03 -10.99 -2.16
CA LYS A 85 5.98 -12.37 -2.68
C LYS A 85 5.81 -12.38 -4.19
N THR A 86 4.94 -11.52 -4.71
CA THR A 86 4.69 -11.45 -6.14
C THR A 86 5.94 -10.95 -6.87
N PHE A 87 6.62 -9.97 -6.28
CA PHE A 87 7.87 -9.45 -6.85
C PHE A 87 8.92 -10.56 -6.94
N VAL A 88 9.09 -11.32 -5.87
CA VAL A 88 10.06 -12.41 -5.84
C VAL A 88 9.70 -13.47 -6.86
N ALA A 89 8.41 -13.81 -6.97
CA ALA A 89 7.95 -14.81 -7.94
C ALA A 89 8.28 -14.36 -9.37
N GLU A 90 8.10 -13.07 -9.67
CA GLU A 90 8.42 -12.56 -11.00
C GLU A 90 9.92 -12.59 -11.25
N ARG A 91 10.73 -12.24 -10.25
CA ARG A 91 12.18 -12.29 -10.37
C ARG A 91 12.64 -13.73 -10.60
N LYS A 92 11.99 -14.68 -9.95
CA LYS A 92 12.29 -16.08 -10.15
C LYS A 92 12.04 -16.49 -11.60
N LYS A 93 10.90 -16.06 -12.16
CA LYS A 93 10.58 -16.34 -13.57
C LYS A 93 11.64 -15.81 -14.52
N LEU A 94 12.22 -14.65 -14.16
CA LEU A 94 13.27 -14.04 -14.97
C LEU A 94 14.65 -14.58 -14.66
N GLY A 95 14.76 -15.52 -13.71
CA GLY A 95 16.03 -16.13 -13.35
C GLY A 95 16.90 -15.23 -12.48
N TYR A 96 16.31 -14.32 -11.72
CA TYR A 96 17.03 -13.41 -10.81
C TYR A 96 18.13 -12.64 -11.55
N PRO A 97 17.77 -11.82 -12.52
CA PRO A 97 18.76 -11.19 -13.41
C PRO A 97 19.76 -10.26 -12.73
N LEU A 98 19.44 -9.79 -11.51
CA LEU A 98 20.32 -8.88 -10.77
C LEU A 98 21.29 -9.59 -9.84
N LEU A 99 21.19 -10.92 -9.72
CA LEU A 99 22.06 -11.70 -8.87
C LEU A 99 23.19 -12.32 -9.71
N ASP A 100 24.32 -12.60 -9.05
CA ASP A 100 25.38 -13.28 -9.75
C ASP A 100 24.96 -14.71 -10.05
N GLU A 101 25.67 -15.35 -10.95
CA GLU A 101 25.31 -16.66 -11.43
C GLU A 101 25.28 -17.72 -10.33
N ALA A 102 26.25 -17.68 -9.42
CA ALA A 102 26.31 -18.66 -8.34
C ALA A 102 25.16 -18.54 -7.38
N THR A 103 24.84 -17.31 -6.97
CA THR A 103 23.73 -17.07 -6.06
C THR A 103 22.41 -17.42 -6.73
N ARG A 104 22.27 -17.08 -8.00
CA ARG A 104 21.06 -17.38 -8.77
C ARG A 104 20.82 -18.88 -8.84
N ALA A 105 21.87 -19.63 -9.17
CA ALA A 105 21.78 -21.08 -9.27
C ALA A 105 21.38 -21.70 -7.94
N LYS A 106 21.97 -21.20 -6.86
CA LYS A 106 21.67 -21.70 -5.52
C LYS A 106 20.21 -21.46 -5.13
N LEU A 107 19.70 -20.27 -5.41
CA LEU A 107 18.30 -19.95 -5.09
C LEU A 107 17.34 -20.80 -5.90
N LEU A 108 17.61 -20.98 -7.18
CA LEU A 108 16.76 -21.80 -8.02
C LEU A 108 16.76 -23.25 -7.57
N ALA A 109 17.91 -23.76 -7.16
CA ALA A 109 18.00 -25.11 -6.67
C ALA A 109 17.21 -25.30 -5.38
N GLU A 110 17.29 -24.34 -4.47
CA GLU A 110 16.55 -24.41 -3.21
C GLU A 110 15.04 -24.42 -3.44
N GLU A 111 14.57 -23.67 -4.41
CA GLU A 111 13.14 -23.60 -4.68
C GLU A 111 12.60 -24.85 -5.37
N GLU A 112 13.45 -25.61 -6.02
CA GLU A 112 13.03 -26.84 -6.67
C GLU A 112 12.87 -27.97 -5.66
N GLU A 113 13.45 -27.80 -4.48
CA GLU A 113 13.26 -28.78 -3.41
C GLU A 113 11.93 -28.60 -2.73
#